data_68c17abd32c0e39351a991053b779835
#
_entry.id   68c17abd32c0e39351a991053b779835
#
_cell.length_a   1.000
_cell.length_b   1.000
_cell.length_c   1.000
_cell.angle_alpha   90.00
_cell.angle_beta   90.00
_cell.angle_gamma   90.00
#
_symmetry.space_group_name_H-M   'P 1'
#
loop_
_entity.id
_entity.type
_entity.pdbx_description
1 polymer ?
#
loop_
_entity_poly.entity_id
_entity_poly.type
_entity_poly.pdbx_seq_one_letter_code
_entity_poly.pdbx_strand_id
1 'polypeptide(L)'
;MRQRLKFFFLTSLALLFLFVFSIVLLLRFIPVPTSSYMIFEASNHGSVSYSWVDLKDMSASVPLSIVAAEDVNFCNHWGFDLVAIRSAIEQGSKRGASTISQQVVKNLFLWHKRSWIRKFFEAFLTPVIEISWSKRRILEVYLNIAEFDEGIFGIEQASQQIFGMSSSKLSLSQAALLAAVLPNPKQRSALNPSKFVQKRALSIVDGASTILKDERSDCFTD
;
A
#
# COMPACT_ATOMS: atom_id res chain seq x y z
N MET A 1 -38.95 1.35 25.13
CA MET A 1 -37.90 0.36 24.90
C MET A 1 -37.18 0.54 23.55
N ARG A 2 -37.89 0.60 22.41
CA ARG A 2 -37.28 0.79 21.05
C ARG A 2 -36.44 2.08 20.88
N GLN A 3 -36.84 3.21 21.45
CA GLN A 3 -36.07 4.47 21.32
C GLN A 3 -34.74 4.41 22.10
N ARG A 4 -34.73 3.86 23.31
CA ARG A 4 -33.50 3.67 24.09
C ARG A 4 -32.52 2.72 23.38
N LEU A 5 -33.02 1.64 22.77
CA LEU A 5 -32.19 0.70 22.01
C LEU A 5 -31.58 1.36 20.77
N LYS A 6 -32.33 2.17 20.03
CA LYS A 6 -31.82 2.95 18.89
C LYS A 6 -30.77 3.97 19.34
N PHE A 7 -31.00 4.65 20.46
CA PHE A 7 -30.04 5.59 21.04
C PHE A 7 -28.72 4.89 21.40
N PHE A 8 -28.77 3.77 22.12
CA PHE A 8 -27.57 3.00 22.46
C PHE A 8 -26.84 2.49 21.21
N PHE A 9 -27.56 2.04 20.20
CA PHE A 9 -26.95 1.59 18.94
C PHE A 9 -26.23 2.72 18.23
N LEU A 10 -26.88 3.88 18.07
CA LEU A 10 -26.30 5.06 17.42
C LEU A 10 -25.10 5.61 18.19
N THR A 11 -25.17 5.68 19.51
CA THR A 11 -24.03 6.12 20.34
C THR A 11 -22.86 5.14 20.25
N SER A 12 -23.08 3.85 20.27
CA SER A 12 -22.02 2.84 20.10
C SER A 12 -21.37 2.94 18.72
N LEU A 13 -22.16 3.16 17.67
CA LEU A 13 -21.63 3.36 16.32
C LEU A 13 -20.81 4.65 16.21
N ALA A 14 -21.27 5.74 16.82
CA ALA A 14 -20.54 7.01 16.87
C ALA A 14 -19.21 6.87 17.63
N LEU A 15 -19.22 6.20 18.77
CA LEU A 15 -18.00 5.94 19.55
C LEU A 15 -17.01 5.06 18.80
N LEU A 16 -17.47 4.03 18.10
CA LEU A 16 -16.63 3.20 17.24
C LEU A 16 -16.01 4.02 16.10
N PHE A 17 -16.79 4.87 15.45
CA PHE A 17 -16.30 5.76 14.40
C PHE A 17 -15.24 6.72 14.94
N LEU A 18 -15.51 7.38 16.07
CA LEU A 18 -14.55 8.27 16.74
C LEU A 18 -13.26 7.53 17.11
N PHE A 19 -13.35 6.31 17.61
CA PHE A 19 -12.19 5.48 17.94
C PHE A 19 -11.34 5.17 16.71
N VAL A 20 -11.96 4.69 15.62
CA VAL A 20 -11.25 4.41 14.36
C VAL A 20 -10.63 5.69 13.79
N PHE A 21 -11.38 6.79 13.80
CA PHE A 21 -10.88 8.09 13.34
C PHE A 21 -9.68 8.58 14.16
N SER A 22 -9.73 8.41 15.49
CA SER A 22 -8.60 8.76 16.37
C SER A 22 -7.36 7.94 16.06
N ILE A 23 -7.50 6.63 15.74
CA ILE A 23 -6.38 5.80 15.29
C ILE A 23 -5.83 6.31 13.95
N VAL A 24 -6.70 6.64 13.00
CA VAL A 24 -6.26 7.21 11.70
C VAL A 24 -5.46 8.50 11.93
N LEU A 25 -5.94 9.41 12.78
CA LEU A 25 -5.22 10.65 13.11
C LEU A 25 -3.89 10.38 13.82
N LEU A 26 -3.83 9.45 14.74
CA LEU A 26 -2.60 9.07 15.44
C LEU A 26 -1.56 8.53 14.47
N LEU A 27 -1.95 7.58 13.61
CA LEU A 27 -1.08 6.95 12.61
C LEU A 27 -0.64 7.90 11.49
N ARG A 28 -1.18 9.11 11.42
CA ARG A 28 -0.65 10.19 10.58
C ARG A 28 0.77 10.59 10.98
N PHE A 29 1.10 10.53 12.26
CA PHE A 29 2.31 11.14 12.82
C PHE A 29 3.34 10.15 13.33
N ILE A 30 2.94 8.92 13.64
CA ILE A 30 3.82 7.90 14.22
C ILE A 30 4.05 6.74 13.26
N PRO A 31 5.20 6.05 13.35
CA PRO A 31 5.41 4.78 12.67
C PRO A 31 4.30 3.77 12.98
N VAL A 32 3.87 3.04 11.97
CA VAL A 32 2.86 1.98 12.14
C VAL A 32 3.54 0.77 12.77
N PRO A 33 3.19 0.36 13.99
CA PRO A 33 3.91 -0.72 14.69
C PRO A 33 3.56 -2.11 14.12
N THR A 34 2.36 -2.27 13.60
CA THR A 34 1.87 -3.50 12.95
C THR A 34 0.64 -3.20 12.13
N SER A 35 0.25 -4.12 11.25
CA SER A 35 -0.97 -4.03 10.45
C SER A 35 -1.85 -5.27 10.65
N SER A 36 -3.14 -5.16 10.32
CA SER A 36 -4.05 -6.31 10.38
C SER A 36 -3.56 -7.47 9.49
N TYR A 37 -2.90 -7.14 8.38
CA TYR A 37 -2.31 -8.13 7.48
C TYR A 37 -1.09 -8.81 8.11
N MET A 38 -0.18 -8.07 8.74
CA MET A 38 0.96 -8.63 9.46
C MET A 38 0.50 -9.57 10.59
N ILE A 39 -0.51 -9.19 11.36
CA ILE A 39 -1.08 -10.02 12.42
C ILE A 39 -1.65 -11.31 11.84
N PHE A 40 -2.38 -11.23 10.73
CA PHE A 40 -2.92 -12.39 10.04
C PHE A 40 -1.82 -13.34 9.56
N GLU A 41 -0.78 -12.81 8.91
CA GLU A 41 0.35 -13.62 8.43
C GLU A 41 1.16 -14.21 9.59
N ALA A 42 1.42 -13.47 10.64
CA ALA A 42 2.08 -13.99 11.84
C ALA A 42 1.31 -15.15 12.48
N SER A 43 -0.02 -15.11 12.49
CA SER A 43 -0.86 -16.19 13.00
C SER A 43 -0.81 -17.46 12.14
N ASN A 44 -0.53 -17.32 10.84
CA ASN A 44 -0.46 -18.46 9.91
C ASN A 44 0.95 -19.05 9.80
N HIS A 45 1.98 -18.21 9.90
CA HIS A 45 3.38 -18.58 9.62
C HIS A 45 4.31 -18.47 10.85
N GLY A 46 3.77 -18.10 12.02
CA GLY A 46 4.48 -18.04 13.31
C GLY A 46 5.24 -16.75 13.57
N SER A 47 5.77 -16.07 12.56
CA SER A 47 6.43 -14.77 12.71
C SER A 47 6.48 -14.02 11.39
N VAL A 48 6.61 -12.71 11.46
CA VAL A 48 6.85 -11.84 10.29
C VAL A 48 8.07 -10.98 10.54
N SER A 49 8.81 -10.68 9.47
CA SER A 49 9.95 -9.76 9.51
C SER A 49 9.48 -8.37 9.09
N TYR A 50 9.75 -7.36 9.92
CA TYR A 50 9.30 -6.00 9.72
C TYR A 50 10.30 -4.98 10.30
N SER A 51 10.56 -3.91 9.56
CA SER A 51 11.36 -2.78 10.01
C SER A 51 10.84 -1.50 9.35
N TRP A 52 10.46 -0.51 10.17
CA TRP A 52 10.01 0.80 9.69
C TRP A 52 11.20 1.63 9.20
N VAL A 53 11.00 2.36 8.12
CA VAL A 53 11.90 3.39 7.60
C VAL A 53 11.08 4.58 7.12
N ASP A 54 11.51 5.80 7.45
CA ASP A 54 10.84 7.01 6.98
C ASP A 54 11.08 7.18 5.46
N LEU A 55 10.10 7.73 4.75
CA LEU A 55 10.18 7.93 3.30
C LEU A 55 11.41 8.76 2.90
N LYS A 56 11.77 9.76 3.69
CA LYS A 56 12.95 10.61 3.47
C LYS A 56 14.29 9.87 3.52
N ASP A 57 14.34 8.71 4.20
CA ASP A 57 15.53 7.89 4.39
C ASP A 57 15.61 6.75 3.36
N MET A 58 14.60 6.62 2.49
CA MET A 58 14.59 5.68 1.36
C MET A 58 15.28 6.29 0.13
N SER A 59 15.80 5.44 -0.76
CA SER A 59 16.22 5.88 -2.09
C SER A 59 15.02 6.46 -2.85
N ALA A 60 15.18 7.59 -3.54
CA ALA A 60 14.14 8.19 -4.39
C ALA A 60 13.59 7.22 -5.46
N SER A 61 14.39 6.22 -5.84
CA SER A 61 13.99 5.16 -6.77
C SER A 61 12.84 4.30 -6.24
N VAL A 62 12.72 4.17 -4.91
CA VAL A 62 11.71 3.31 -4.26
C VAL A 62 10.29 3.84 -4.48
N PRO A 63 9.91 5.04 -4.01
CA PRO A 63 8.56 5.56 -4.21
C PRO A 63 8.19 5.67 -5.68
N LEU A 64 9.12 6.08 -6.55
CA LEU A 64 8.89 6.16 -8.00
C LEU A 64 8.54 4.80 -8.61
N SER A 65 9.30 3.75 -8.29
CA SER A 65 9.06 2.41 -8.80
C SER A 65 7.73 1.84 -8.32
N ILE A 66 7.37 2.07 -7.05
CA ILE A 66 6.11 1.58 -6.48
C ILE A 66 4.91 2.29 -7.11
N VAL A 67 4.96 3.62 -7.26
CA VAL A 67 3.88 4.38 -7.90
C VAL A 67 3.75 3.98 -9.37
N ALA A 68 4.85 3.80 -10.09
CA ALA A 68 4.83 3.32 -11.47
C ALA A 68 4.23 1.91 -11.63
N ALA A 69 4.42 1.04 -10.62
CA ALA A 69 3.94 -0.34 -10.66
C ALA A 69 2.46 -0.49 -10.30
N GLU A 70 2.00 0.27 -9.30
CA GLU A 70 0.73 0.07 -8.62
C GLU A 70 -0.31 1.17 -8.88
N ASP A 71 0.13 2.42 -9.11
CA ASP A 71 -0.80 3.56 -9.13
C ASP A 71 -0.20 4.78 -9.85
N VAL A 72 -0.08 4.72 -11.17
CA VAL A 72 0.59 5.76 -11.99
C VAL A 72 -0.05 7.15 -11.88
N ASN A 73 -1.29 7.23 -11.42
CA ASN A 73 -2.05 8.48 -11.24
C ASN A 73 -2.18 8.89 -9.77
N PHE A 74 -1.34 8.34 -8.89
CA PHE A 74 -1.44 8.49 -7.44
C PHE A 74 -1.64 9.93 -6.96
N CYS A 75 -0.93 10.89 -7.54
CA CYS A 75 -1.07 12.31 -7.21
C CYS A 75 -2.36 12.95 -7.74
N ASN A 76 -3.04 12.33 -8.70
CA ASN A 76 -4.11 12.96 -9.46
C ASN A 76 -5.52 12.48 -9.06
N HIS A 77 -5.63 11.65 -8.02
CA HIS A 77 -6.94 11.17 -7.54
C HIS A 77 -7.05 11.19 -6.01
N TRP A 78 -8.27 11.13 -5.52
CA TRP A 78 -8.61 11.08 -4.10
C TRP A 78 -9.00 9.66 -3.67
N GLY A 79 -8.03 8.75 -3.73
CA GLY A 79 -8.18 7.37 -3.30
C GLY A 79 -8.81 6.42 -4.32
N PHE A 80 -9.43 6.93 -5.37
CA PHE A 80 -10.02 6.13 -6.44
C PHE A 80 -9.58 6.64 -7.80
N ASP A 81 -8.87 5.85 -8.57
CA ASP A 81 -8.58 6.14 -9.98
C ASP A 81 -9.75 5.69 -10.86
N LEU A 82 -10.67 6.63 -11.15
CA LEU A 82 -11.85 6.36 -11.96
C LEU A 82 -11.49 5.98 -13.40
N VAL A 83 -10.36 6.49 -13.93
CA VAL A 83 -9.87 6.16 -15.27
C VAL A 83 -9.39 4.71 -15.30
N ALA A 84 -8.58 4.31 -14.31
CA ALA A 84 -8.12 2.93 -14.19
C ALA A 84 -9.29 1.95 -13.95
N ILE A 85 -10.27 2.33 -13.13
CA ILE A 85 -11.47 1.52 -12.87
C ILE A 85 -12.27 1.30 -14.17
N ARG A 86 -12.51 2.38 -14.93
CA ARG A 86 -13.21 2.30 -16.22
C ARG A 86 -12.47 1.41 -17.20
N SER A 87 -11.17 1.62 -17.37
CA SER A 87 -10.33 0.80 -18.24
C SER A 87 -10.33 -0.67 -17.85
N ALA A 88 -10.30 -0.98 -16.53
CA ALA A 88 -10.36 -2.35 -16.05
C ALA A 88 -11.70 -3.02 -16.39
N ILE A 89 -12.83 -2.31 -16.29
CA ILE A 89 -14.16 -2.81 -16.66
C ILE A 89 -14.21 -3.09 -18.16
N GLU A 90 -13.75 -2.16 -19.00
CA GLU A 90 -13.73 -2.30 -20.47
C GLU A 90 -12.85 -3.48 -20.93
N GLN A 91 -11.77 -3.77 -20.22
CA GLN A 91 -10.86 -4.91 -20.47
C GLN A 91 -11.29 -6.22 -19.79
N GLY A 92 -12.52 -6.31 -19.29
CA GLY A 92 -13.04 -7.51 -18.63
C GLY A 92 -12.38 -7.84 -17.30
N SER A 93 -11.99 -6.82 -16.52
CA SER A 93 -11.40 -6.93 -15.16
C SER A 93 -10.10 -7.76 -15.09
N LYS A 94 -9.36 -7.87 -16.19
CA LYS A 94 -8.08 -8.58 -16.25
C LYS A 94 -6.94 -7.86 -15.50
N ARG A 95 -7.10 -6.55 -15.25
CA ARG A 95 -6.15 -5.74 -14.46
C ARG A 95 -6.79 -5.33 -13.13
N GLY A 96 -5.99 -5.32 -12.06
CA GLY A 96 -6.37 -4.70 -10.79
C GLY A 96 -6.45 -3.17 -10.96
N ALA A 97 -7.52 -2.56 -10.41
CA ALA A 97 -7.71 -1.12 -10.40
C ALA A 97 -7.73 -0.56 -8.97
N SER A 98 -7.15 -1.27 -8.01
CA SER A 98 -7.05 -0.81 -6.62
C SER A 98 -5.84 0.11 -6.47
N THR A 99 -6.07 1.31 -5.94
CA THR A 99 -5.05 2.32 -5.69
C THR A 99 -4.18 1.99 -4.48
N ILE A 100 -3.05 2.68 -4.32
CA ILE A 100 -2.18 2.59 -3.14
C ILE A 100 -2.99 2.91 -1.87
N SER A 101 -3.83 3.94 -1.87
CA SER A 101 -4.67 4.32 -0.73
C SER A 101 -5.64 3.21 -0.31
N GLN A 102 -6.29 2.54 -1.27
CA GLN A 102 -7.14 1.38 -1.01
C GLN A 102 -6.34 0.20 -0.44
N GLN A 103 -5.12 -0.02 -0.93
CA GLN A 103 -4.24 -1.08 -0.42
C GLN A 103 -3.78 -0.78 1.02
N VAL A 104 -3.49 0.49 1.36
CA VAL A 104 -3.18 0.90 2.74
C VAL A 104 -4.36 0.59 3.65
N VAL A 105 -5.57 1.02 3.31
CA VAL A 105 -6.78 0.72 4.09
C VAL A 105 -6.96 -0.77 4.30
N LYS A 106 -6.87 -1.55 3.22
CA LYS A 106 -7.02 -3.00 3.26
C LYS A 106 -6.00 -3.65 4.20
N ASN A 107 -4.72 -3.35 4.03
CA ASN A 107 -3.66 -4.02 4.75
C ASN A 107 -3.56 -3.57 6.21
N LEU A 108 -3.89 -2.29 6.49
CA LEU A 108 -3.74 -1.71 7.83
C LEU A 108 -4.90 -2.02 8.75
N PHE A 109 -6.14 -1.95 8.24
CA PHE A 109 -7.35 -1.96 9.08
C PHE A 109 -8.28 -3.14 8.85
N LEU A 110 -8.21 -3.82 7.69
CA LEU A 110 -9.23 -4.80 7.30
C LEU A 110 -8.68 -6.23 7.32
N TRP A 111 -9.60 -7.20 7.39
CA TRP A 111 -9.24 -8.61 7.32
C TRP A 111 -8.85 -9.05 5.91
N HIS A 112 -8.03 -10.08 5.81
CA HIS A 112 -7.42 -10.46 4.53
C HIS A 112 -8.32 -11.26 3.59
N LYS A 113 -9.35 -11.96 4.08
CA LYS A 113 -10.27 -12.74 3.24
C LYS A 113 -11.10 -11.83 2.31
N ARG A 114 -11.22 -12.22 1.04
CA ARG A 114 -12.05 -11.51 0.07
C ARG A 114 -13.52 -11.59 0.48
N SER A 115 -14.19 -10.43 0.61
CA SER A 115 -15.63 -10.31 0.79
C SER A 115 -16.12 -8.96 0.30
N TRP A 116 -17.38 -8.90 -0.11
CA TRP A 116 -18.02 -7.64 -0.50
C TRP A 116 -18.14 -6.66 0.67
N ILE A 117 -18.37 -7.17 1.88
CA ILE A 117 -18.42 -6.38 3.11
C ILE A 117 -17.06 -5.70 3.36
N ARG A 118 -15.95 -6.44 3.22
CA ARG A 118 -14.62 -5.86 3.32
C ARG A 118 -14.39 -4.77 2.27
N LYS A 119 -14.82 -5.01 1.02
CA LYS A 119 -14.68 -4.03 -0.07
C LYS A 119 -15.51 -2.78 0.18
N PHE A 120 -16.66 -2.90 0.82
CA PHE A 120 -17.47 -1.77 1.27
C PHE A 120 -16.72 -0.93 2.31
N PHE A 121 -16.14 -1.57 3.36
CA PHE A 121 -15.35 -0.85 4.36
C PHE A 121 -14.08 -0.23 3.76
N GLU A 122 -13.43 -0.89 2.84
CA GLU A 122 -12.29 -0.35 2.09
C GLU A 122 -12.69 0.93 1.35
N ALA A 123 -13.79 0.91 0.60
CA ALA A 123 -14.29 2.07 -0.11
C ALA A 123 -14.74 3.20 0.83
N PHE A 124 -15.25 2.89 2.02
CA PHE A 124 -15.66 3.88 3.02
C PHE A 124 -14.46 4.53 3.73
N LEU A 125 -13.43 3.75 4.11
CA LEU A 125 -12.28 4.26 4.84
C LEU A 125 -11.24 4.95 3.94
N THR A 126 -11.21 4.64 2.64
CA THR A 126 -10.24 5.25 1.71
C THR A 126 -10.34 6.78 1.68
N PRO A 127 -11.53 7.42 1.53
CA PRO A 127 -11.66 8.87 1.62
C PRO A 127 -11.24 9.44 2.99
N VAL A 128 -11.49 8.69 4.07
CA VAL A 128 -11.10 9.14 5.42
C VAL A 128 -9.58 9.28 5.52
N ILE A 129 -8.83 8.31 4.99
CA ILE A 129 -7.36 8.39 4.92
C ILE A 129 -6.90 9.52 4.00
N GLU A 130 -7.46 9.65 2.82
CA GLU A 130 -7.09 10.71 1.86
C GLU A 130 -7.31 12.12 2.40
N ILE A 131 -8.37 12.34 3.16
CA ILE A 131 -8.63 13.63 3.82
C ILE A 131 -7.67 13.85 5.00
N SER A 132 -7.32 12.78 5.72
CA SER A 132 -6.56 12.86 6.96
C SER A 132 -5.05 12.90 6.75
N TRP A 133 -4.52 12.25 5.69
CA TRP A 133 -3.10 12.06 5.43
C TRP A 133 -2.68 12.71 4.12
N SER A 134 -1.43 13.21 4.05
CA SER A 134 -0.84 13.60 2.78
C SER A 134 -0.55 12.37 1.91
N LYS A 135 -0.47 12.55 0.60
CA LYS A 135 -0.06 11.49 -0.35
C LYS A 135 1.30 10.89 0.05
N ARG A 136 2.23 11.76 0.46
CA ARG A 136 3.54 11.35 0.98
C ARG A 136 3.40 10.36 2.16
N ARG A 137 2.51 10.66 3.14
CA ARG A 137 2.27 9.78 4.28
C ARG A 137 1.60 8.47 3.89
N ILE A 138 0.63 8.51 2.98
CA ILE A 138 -0.04 7.30 2.48
C ILE A 138 1.00 6.37 1.82
N LEU A 139 1.88 6.92 0.98
CA LEU A 139 2.92 6.14 0.31
C LEU A 139 3.97 5.61 1.29
N GLU A 140 4.38 6.40 2.27
CA GLU A 140 5.29 5.99 3.34
C GLU A 140 4.74 4.79 4.12
N VAL A 141 3.48 4.86 4.54
CA VAL A 141 2.82 3.75 5.23
C VAL A 141 2.73 2.53 4.30
N TYR A 142 2.31 2.71 3.05
CA TYR A 142 2.25 1.63 2.08
C TYR A 142 3.59 0.88 1.96
N LEU A 143 4.67 1.60 1.73
CA LEU A 143 6.03 1.06 1.58
C LEU A 143 6.51 0.27 2.80
N ASN A 144 6.00 0.61 3.97
CA ASN A 144 6.35 -0.06 5.21
C ASN A 144 5.45 -1.27 5.53
N ILE A 145 4.17 -1.30 5.08
CA ILE A 145 3.24 -2.39 5.42
C ILE A 145 2.96 -3.36 4.29
N ALA A 146 3.50 -3.13 3.09
CA ALA A 146 3.37 -4.06 1.97
C ALA A 146 4.22 -5.31 2.22
N GLU A 147 3.70 -6.48 1.82
CA GLU A 147 4.43 -7.73 1.80
C GLU A 147 5.23 -7.83 0.50
N PHE A 148 6.53 -8.09 0.56
CA PHE A 148 7.44 -8.20 -0.59
C PHE A 148 7.90 -9.64 -0.85
N ASP A 149 7.82 -10.50 0.13
CA ASP A 149 8.01 -11.95 0.08
C ASP A 149 7.23 -12.56 1.24
N GLU A 150 7.10 -13.87 1.31
CA GLU A 150 6.35 -14.56 2.36
C GLU A 150 6.83 -14.15 3.75
N GLY A 151 5.97 -13.45 4.51
CA GLY A 151 6.27 -12.96 5.86
C GLY A 151 7.28 -11.81 5.93
N ILE A 152 7.70 -11.22 4.79
CA ILE A 152 8.62 -10.09 4.73
C ILE A 152 7.84 -8.81 4.43
N PHE A 153 7.72 -7.95 5.44
CA PHE A 153 6.96 -6.72 5.37
C PHE A 153 7.87 -5.49 5.39
N GLY A 154 7.53 -4.52 4.54
CA GLY A 154 8.23 -3.25 4.41
C GLY A 154 9.47 -3.31 3.54
N ILE A 155 9.70 -2.20 2.87
CA ILE A 155 10.78 -2.04 1.88
C ILE A 155 12.18 -2.20 2.48
N GLU A 156 12.40 -1.74 3.72
CA GLU A 156 13.69 -1.86 4.39
C GLU A 156 14.02 -3.33 4.65
N GLN A 157 13.06 -4.06 5.22
CA GLN A 157 13.25 -5.48 5.51
C GLN A 157 13.44 -6.30 4.23
N ALA A 158 12.66 -6.00 3.18
CA ALA A 158 12.82 -6.63 1.87
C ALA A 158 14.19 -6.34 1.23
N SER A 159 14.64 -5.09 1.31
CA SER A 159 15.96 -4.68 0.80
C SER A 159 17.11 -5.42 1.50
N GLN A 160 17.05 -5.50 2.82
CA GLN A 160 18.03 -6.19 3.63
C GLN A 160 18.09 -7.70 3.32
N GLN A 161 16.94 -8.37 3.28
CA GLN A 161 16.90 -9.82 3.08
C GLN A 161 17.21 -10.24 1.64
N ILE A 162 16.75 -9.46 0.66
CA ILE A 162 16.84 -9.82 -0.76
C ILE A 162 18.18 -9.34 -1.36
N PHE A 163 18.62 -8.13 -1.01
CA PHE A 163 19.81 -7.52 -1.62
C PHE A 163 20.96 -7.29 -0.64
N GLY A 164 20.79 -7.56 0.66
CA GLY A 164 21.83 -7.38 1.68
C GLY A 164 22.20 -5.91 1.93
N MET A 165 21.29 -4.97 1.64
CA MET A 165 21.55 -3.53 1.77
C MET A 165 20.31 -2.76 2.25
N SER A 166 20.55 -1.55 2.82
CA SER A 166 19.45 -0.64 3.20
C SER A 166 18.70 -0.14 1.97
N SER A 167 17.39 0.10 2.14
CA SER A 167 16.50 0.69 1.13
C SER A 167 16.98 2.06 0.64
N SER A 168 17.78 2.79 1.43
CA SER A 168 18.41 4.05 1.04
C SER A 168 19.41 3.91 -0.11
N LYS A 169 19.94 2.70 -0.35
CA LYS A 169 20.95 2.39 -1.36
C LYS A 169 20.41 1.67 -2.58
N LEU A 170 19.11 1.39 -2.62
CA LEU A 170 18.51 0.69 -3.75
C LEU A 170 18.64 1.50 -5.05
N SER A 171 19.16 0.86 -6.08
CA SER A 171 19.12 1.37 -7.44
C SER A 171 17.70 1.31 -8.01
N LEU A 172 17.43 2.06 -9.08
CA LEU A 172 16.14 2.04 -9.76
C LEU A 172 15.74 0.61 -10.22
N SER A 173 16.70 -0.16 -10.73
CA SER A 173 16.45 -1.54 -11.16
C SER A 173 16.09 -2.46 -10.00
N GLN A 174 16.74 -2.33 -8.84
CA GLN A 174 16.44 -3.11 -7.64
C GLN A 174 15.07 -2.72 -7.05
N ALA A 175 14.79 -1.43 -6.96
CA ALA A 175 13.47 -0.93 -6.53
C ALA A 175 12.35 -1.41 -7.46
N ALA A 176 12.58 -1.43 -8.78
CA ALA A 176 11.64 -1.94 -9.76
C ALA A 176 11.42 -3.46 -9.65
N LEU A 177 12.45 -4.24 -9.29
CA LEU A 177 12.29 -5.68 -9.00
C LEU A 177 11.38 -5.91 -7.78
N LEU A 178 11.59 -5.15 -6.69
CA LEU A 178 10.71 -5.20 -5.51
C LEU A 178 9.27 -4.77 -5.86
N ALA A 179 9.10 -3.72 -6.66
CA ALA A 179 7.79 -3.31 -7.13
C ALA A 179 7.10 -4.36 -8.02
N ALA A 180 7.87 -5.11 -8.83
CA ALA A 180 7.34 -6.10 -9.74
C ALA A 180 6.75 -7.33 -9.04
N VAL A 181 7.14 -7.63 -7.81
CA VAL A 181 6.61 -8.78 -7.05
C VAL A 181 5.32 -8.47 -6.30
N LEU A 182 5.04 -7.21 -5.95
CA LEU A 182 3.93 -6.79 -5.09
C LEU A 182 2.55 -7.36 -5.44
N PRO A 183 2.14 -7.52 -6.69
CA PRO A 183 0.84 -8.12 -7.01
C PRO A 183 0.68 -9.56 -6.52
N ASN A 184 1.79 -10.28 -6.30
CA ASN A 184 1.78 -11.65 -5.82
C ASN A 184 3.15 -12.03 -5.20
N PRO A 185 3.51 -11.45 -4.03
CA PRO A 185 4.85 -11.58 -3.44
C PRO A 185 5.19 -13.02 -3.05
N LYS A 186 4.19 -13.83 -2.66
CA LYS A 186 4.40 -15.24 -2.27
C LYS A 186 4.72 -16.18 -3.45
N GLN A 187 4.51 -15.75 -4.69
CA GLN A 187 4.77 -16.57 -5.90
C GLN A 187 5.81 -15.94 -6.82
N ARG A 188 6.22 -14.70 -6.55
CA ARG A 188 7.21 -13.98 -7.35
C ARG A 188 8.42 -13.67 -6.48
N SER A 189 9.60 -13.93 -6.99
CA SER A 189 10.84 -13.63 -6.29
C SER A 189 11.57 -12.46 -6.94
N ALA A 190 11.98 -11.49 -6.11
CA ALA A 190 12.88 -10.42 -6.56
C ALA A 190 14.35 -10.86 -6.49
N LEU A 191 14.69 -11.85 -5.65
CA LEU A 191 16.04 -12.43 -5.56
C LEU A 191 16.34 -13.29 -6.80
N ASN A 192 15.38 -14.15 -7.20
CA ASN A 192 15.50 -15.03 -8.37
C ASN A 192 14.37 -14.73 -9.37
N PRO A 193 14.41 -13.55 -10.05
CA PRO A 193 13.31 -13.08 -10.85
C PRO A 193 13.11 -13.93 -12.11
N SER A 194 11.90 -14.43 -12.32
CA SER A 194 11.51 -15.08 -13.58
C SER A 194 11.58 -14.09 -14.74
N LYS A 195 11.59 -14.60 -15.99
CA LYS A 195 11.53 -13.74 -17.21
C LYS A 195 10.34 -12.76 -17.15
N PHE A 196 9.22 -13.18 -16.60
CA PHE A 196 8.04 -12.30 -16.42
C PHE A 196 8.34 -11.16 -15.44
N VAL A 197 8.92 -11.45 -14.27
CA VAL A 197 9.28 -10.43 -13.26
C VAL A 197 10.32 -9.46 -13.82
N GLN A 198 11.34 -9.97 -14.52
CA GLN A 198 12.35 -9.14 -15.17
C GLN A 198 11.74 -8.17 -16.19
N LYS A 199 10.88 -8.69 -17.11
CA LYS A 199 10.20 -7.84 -18.09
C LYS A 199 9.30 -6.80 -17.42
N ARG A 200 8.58 -7.17 -16.35
CA ARG A 200 7.76 -6.23 -15.58
C ARG A 200 8.62 -5.16 -14.91
N ALA A 201 9.77 -5.53 -14.32
CA ALA A 201 10.69 -4.58 -13.71
C ALA A 201 11.23 -3.55 -14.73
N LEU A 202 11.60 -3.99 -15.94
CA LEU A 202 12.00 -3.06 -17.00
C LEU A 202 10.88 -2.07 -17.35
N SER A 203 9.63 -2.52 -17.51
CA SER A 203 8.50 -1.63 -17.73
C SER A 203 8.25 -0.66 -16.56
N ILE A 204 8.56 -1.06 -15.31
CA ILE A 204 8.46 -0.20 -14.13
C ILE A 204 9.56 0.86 -14.14
N VAL A 205 10.79 0.52 -14.56
CA VAL A 205 11.88 1.49 -14.73
C VAL A 205 11.49 2.59 -15.72
N ASP A 206 10.93 2.20 -16.87
CA ASP A 206 10.47 3.15 -17.88
C ASP A 206 9.32 4.02 -17.35
N GLY A 207 8.35 3.39 -16.63
CA GLY A 207 7.24 4.09 -15.99
C GLY A 207 7.70 5.08 -14.93
N ALA A 208 8.64 4.70 -14.06
CA ALA A 208 9.21 5.56 -13.03
C ALA A 208 9.92 6.79 -13.64
N SER A 209 10.69 6.57 -14.71
CA SER A 209 11.36 7.65 -15.45
C SER A 209 10.36 8.61 -16.10
N THR A 210 9.23 8.08 -16.59
CA THR A 210 8.15 8.87 -17.19
C THR A 210 7.44 9.71 -16.13
N ILE A 211 7.09 9.12 -14.97
CA ILE A 211 6.44 9.82 -13.86
C ILE A 211 7.28 10.99 -13.36
N LEU A 212 8.60 10.78 -13.25
CA LEU A 212 9.52 11.84 -12.83
C LEU A 212 9.58 12.97 -13.87
N LYS A 213 9.65 12.62 -15.16
CA LYS A 213 9.73 13.61 -16.26
C LYS A 213 8.45 14.43 -16.41
N ASP A 214 7.30 13.81 -16.15
CA ASP A 214 5.98 14.44 -16.27
C ASP A 214 5.53 15.14 -14.97
N GLU A 215 6.41 15.27 -13.96
CA GLU A 215 6.13 15.90 -12.65
C GLU A 215 4.97 15.26 -11.87
N ARG A 216 4.62 13.99 -12.19
CA ARG A 216 3.55 13.23 -11.49
C ARG A 216 4.01 12.64 -10.16
N SER A 217 5.18 13.02 -9.70
CA SER A 217 5.75 12.61 -8.39
C SER A 217 5.69 13.70 -7.33
N ASP A 218 5.30 14.93 -7.67
CA ASP A 218 5.43 16.11 -6.80
C ASP A 218 4.71 15.94 -5.45
N CYS A 219 3.60 15.19 -5.41
CA CYS A 219 2.84 15.01 -4.18
C CYS A 219 3.55 14.13 -3.12
N PHE A 220 4.69 13.50 -3.46
CA PHE A 220 5.44 12.63 -2.54
C PHE A 220 6.97 12.82 -2.59
N THR A 221 7.51 13.64 -3.50
CA THR A 221 8.96 13.90 -3.63
C THR A 221 9.45 15.12 -2.85
N ASP A 222 8.55 16.06 -2.49
CA ASP A 222 8.86 17.28 -1.74
C ASP A 222 9.03 17.06 -0.22
#